data_f0cf4585d0ce0976f52197c4566e0fba
#
_entry.id   f0cf4585d0ce0976f52197c4566e0fba
#
_cell.length_a   1.000
_cell.length_b   1.000
_cell.length_c   1.000
_cell.angle_alpha   90.00
_cell.angle_beta   90.00
_cell.angle_gamma   90.00
#
_symmetry.space_group_name_H-M   'P 1'
#
loop_
_entity.id
_entity.type
_entity.pdbx_description
1 polymer ?
#
loop_
_entity_poly.entity_id
_entity_poly.type
_entity_poly.pdbx_seq_one_letter_code
_entity_poly.pdbx_strand_id
1 'polypeptide(L)'
;TDQAMILAAGRGKRMMPLTRDIPKPMLRIGNMTLIEDKIIRLSEAGIKKIVINTGYLGSYIHEHVGDGSKYGIEIIISDEGDMPNGTANGIRNIIHEFNEKPFIVVNADIWTNYLFIDLLNMKLKKKTLAHLVLTTKPEYLSGDFNIENDEKIKGDDYIYTGIGLYR
;
A
#
# COMPACT_ATOMS: atom_id res chain seq x y z
N THR A 1 6.16 11.24 9.56
CA THR A 1 6.66 11.10 8.19
C THR A 1 5.77 11.82 7.19
N ASP A 2 6.28 12.04 5.99
CA ASP A 2 5.62 12.72 4.88
C ASP A 2 5.71 11.91 3.57
N GLN A 3 6.05 10.62 3.69
CA GLN A 3 6.30 9.74 2.55
C GLN A 3 5.59 8.39 2.70
N ALA A 4 5.14 7.83 1.56
CA ALA A 4 4.43 6.57 1.50
C ALA A 4 4.78 5.76 0.26
N MET A 5 4.52 4.45 0.31
CA MET A 5 4.55 3.53 -0.81
C MET A 5 3.17 2.95 -1.06
N ILE A 6 2.75 2.90 -2.32
CA ILE A 6 1.57 2.15 -2.75
C ILE A 6 2.03 0.91 -3.52
N LEU A 7 1.63 -0.27 -3.06
CA LEU A 7 1.94 -1.55 -3.71
C LEU A 7 0.89 -1.85 -4.78
N ALA A 8 1.27 -1.71 -6.06
CA ALA A 8 0.36 -1.82 -7.21
C ALA A 8 0.82 -2.83 -8.30
N ALA A 9 1.92 -3.57 -8.08
CA ALA A 9 2.48 -4.48 -9.09
C ALA A 9 1.72 -5.81 -9.29
N GLY A 10 0.72 -6.09 -8.45
CA GLY A 10 0.01 -7.37 -8.44
C GLY A 10 -0.87 -7.61 -9.69
N ARG A 11 -0.81 -8.82 -10.27
CA ARG A 11 -1.60 -9.20 -11.48
C ARG A 11 -3.11 -9.32 -11.26
N GLY A 12 -3.60 -9.38 -10.02
CA GLY A 12 -5.04 -9.47 -9.73
C GLY A 12 -5.73 -10.75 -10.23
N LYS A 13 -5.00 -11.87 -10.43
CA LYS A 13 -5.50 -13.12 -11.06
C LYS A 13 -6.82 -13.64 -10.49
N ARG A 14 -7.06 -13.48 -9.18
CA ARG A 14 -8.29 -13.92 -8.51
C ARG A 14 -9.55 -13.14 -8.94
N MET A 15 -9.37 -11.99 -9.57
CA MET A 15 -10.48 -11.13 -10.02
C MET A 15 -10.72 -11.22 -11.53
N MET A 16 -10.12 -12.19 -12.22
CA MET A 16 -10.44 -12.44 -13.64
C MET A 16 -11.93 -12.74 -13.83
N PRO A 17 -12.59 -12.24 -14.90
CA PRO A 17 -12.00 -11.53 -16.05
C PRO A 17 -11.84 -10.02 -15.87
N LEU A 18 -12.26 -9.41 -14.75
CA LEU A 18 -12.25 -7.96 -14.53
C LEU A 18 -10.85 -7.34 -14.66
N THR A 19 -9.81 -8.12 -14.34
CA THR A 19 -8.41 -7.66 -14.37
C THR A 19 -7.63 -8.15 -15.58
N ARG A 20 -8.32 -8.59 -16.65
CA ARG A 20 -7.68 -9.01 -17.90
C ARG A 20 -7.03 -7.83 -18.62
N ASP A 21 -7.79 -6.76 -18.78
CA ASP A 21 -7.44 -5.61 -19.62
C ASP A 21 -7.23 -4.31 -18.81
N ILE A 22 -7.47 -4.38 -17.50
CA ILE A 22 -7.33 -3.26 -16.56
C ILE A 22 -6.62 -3.77 -15.31
N PRO A 23 -5.52 -3.13 -14.85
CA PRO A 23 -4.85 -3.55 -13.62
C PRO A 23 -5.77 -3.33 -12.41
N LYS A 24 -5.70 -4.22 -11.43
CA LYS A 24 -6.59 -4.20 -10.25
C LYS A 24 -6.70 -2.83 -9.56
N PRO A 25 -5.60 -2.06 -9.38
CA PRO A 25 -5.67 -0.72 -8.79
C PRO A 25 -6.51 0.30 -9.57
N MET A 26 -6.76 0.05 -10.85
CA MET A 26 -7.57 0.89 -11.73
C MET A 26 -9.06 0.52 -11.74
N LEU A 27 -9.46 -0.52 -11.03
CA LEU A 27 -10.88 -0.84 -10.85
C LEU A 27 -11.57 0.29 -10.09
N ARG A 28 -12.79 0.63 -10.53
CA ARG A 28 -13.54 1.75 -9.97
C ARG A 28 -14.38 1.32 -8.77
N ILE A 29 -14.41 2.21 -7.77
CA ILE A 29 -15.38 2.19 -6.68
C ILE A 29 -16.11 3.53 -6.73
N GLY A 30 -17.37 3.51 -7.14
CA GLY A 30 -18.10 4.75 -7.38
C GLY A 30 -17.45 5.58 -8.48
N ASN A 31 -17.08 6.82 -8.17
CA ASN A 31 -16.58 7.78 -9.13
C ASN A 31 -15.04 7.79 -9.28
N MET A 32 -14.29 7.05 -8.47
CA MET A 32 -12.83 7.02 -8.48
C MET A 32 -12.27 5.60 -8.61
N THR A 33 -11.00 5.47 -8.95
CA THR A 33 -10.29 4.20 -8.94
C THR A 33 -9.77 3.87 -7.54
N LEU A 34 -9.46 2.57 -7.29
CA LEU A 34 -8.86 2.14 -6.02
C LEU A 34 -7.56 2.90 -5.71
N ILE A 35 -6.73 3.13 -6.73
CA ILE A 35 -5.46 3.84 -6.55
C ILE A 35 -5.66 5.32 -6.26
N GLU A 36 -6.62 5.98 -6.92
CA GLU A 36 -6.97 7.39 -6.64
C GLU A 36 -7.43 7.57 -5.20
N ASP A 37 -8.31 6.69 -4.69
CA ASP A 37 -8.75 6.73 -3.30
C ASP A 37 -7.55 6.69 -2.33
N LYS A 38 -6.55 5.83 -2.61
CA LYS A 38 -5.34 5.76 -1.77
C LYS A 38 -4.50 7.03 -1.84
N ILE A 39 -4.27 7.55 -3.04
CA ILE A 39 -3.49 8.78 -3.25
C ILE A 39 -4.14 9.95 -2.53
N ILE A 40 -5.46 10.14 -2.72
CA ILE A 40 -6.20 11.25 -2.11
C ILE A 40 -6.15 11.15 -0.58
N ARG A 41 -6.45 9.98 -0.01
CA ARG A 41 -6.44 9.78 1.46
C ARG A 41 -5.06 9.98 2.08
N LEU A 42 -4.00 9.55 1.40
CA LEU A 42 -2.62 9.77 1.86
C LEU A 42 -2.26 11.26 1.77
N SER A 43 -2.62 11.94 0.70
CA SER A 43 -2.42 13.39 0.55
C SER A 43 -3.15 14.19 1.63
N GLU A 44 -4.42 13.88 1.87
CA GLU A 44 -5.24 14.49 2.93
C GLU A 44 -4.67 14.26 4.32
N ALA A 45 -4.04 13.10 4.56
CA ALA A 45 -3.34 12.82 5.82
C ALA A 45 -2.03 13.60 5.98
N GLY A 46 -1.51 14.23 4.93
CA GLY A 46 -0.30 15.05 4.96
C GLY A 46 0.94 14.43 4.30
N ILE A 47 0.79 13.32 3.58
CA ILE A 47 1.85 12.75 2.74
C ILE A 47 2.16 13.72 1.59
N LYS A 48 3.45 13.89 1.30
CA LYS A 48 3.96 14.78 0.24
C LYS A 48 4.64 14.04 -0.90
N LYS A 49 5.14 12.83 -0.63
CA LYS A 49 5.80 11.97 -1.62
C LYS A 49 5.22 10.56 -1.55
N ILE A 50 4.80 10.03 -2.71
CA ILE A 50 4.34 8.64 -2.85
C ILE A 50 5.19 7.94 -3.90
N VAL A 51 5.74 6.77 -3.56
CA VAL A 51 6.35 5.86 -4.53
C VAL A 51 5.35 4.76 -4.83
N ILE A 52 5.07 4.51 -6.11
CA ILE A 52 4.13 3.49 -6.56
C ILE A 52 4.91 2.45 -7.34
N ASN A 53 4.99 1.20 -6.86
CA ASN A 53 5.51 0.13 -7.70
C ASN A 53 4.41 -0.39 -8.62
N THR A 54 4.76 -0.59 -9.87
CA THR A 54 3.86 -1.09 -10.90
C THR A 54 4.43 -2.35 -11.56
N GLY A 55 3.59 -3.09 -12.25
CA GLY A 55 3.98 -4.29 -12.98
C GLY A 55 3.00 -4.52 -14.12
N TYR A 56 2.28 -5.64 -14.10
CA TYR A 56 1.30 -5.99 -15.12
C TYR A 56 0.34 -4.82 -15.43
N LEU A 57 0.30 -4.38 -16.70
CA LEU A 57 -0.47 -3.23 -17.18
C LEU A 57 -0.12 -1.92 -16.44
N GLY A 58 1.12 -1.75 -16.00
CA GLY A 58 1.58 -0.59 -15.24
C GLY A 58 1.39 0.74 -15.97
N SER A 59 1.47 0.77 -17.31
CA SER A 59 1.26 1.98 -18.11
C SER A 59 -0.10 2.65 -17.85
N TYR A 60 -1.16 1.89 -17.62
CA TYR A 60 -2.46 2.44 -17.25
C TYR A 60 -2.41 3.25 -15.94
N ILE A 61 -1.62 2.77 -14.98
CA ILE A 61 -1.43 3.47 -13.71
C ILE A 61 -0.60 4.75 -13.96
N HIS A 62 0.51 4.65 -14.69
CA HIS A 62 1.39 5.78 -15.00
C HIS A 62 0.62 6.94 -15.65
N GLU A 63 -0.14 6.64 -16.72
CA GLU A 63 -0.94 7.64 -17.45
C GLU A 63 -2.01 8.26 -16.55
N HIS A 64 -2.60 7.45 -15.68
CA HIS A 64 -3.70 7.88 -14.83
C HIS A 64 -3.25 8.78 -13.68
N VAL A 65 -2.16 8.42 -12.99
CA VAL A 65 -1.71 9.18 -11.80
C VAL A 65 -0.79 10.34 -12.15
N GLY A 66 -0.01 10.24 -13.23
CA GLY A 66 0.98 11.23 -13.64
C GLY A 66 2.08 11.41 -12.60
N ASP A 67 2.60 12.62 -12.50
CA ASP A 67 3.63 13.03 -11.54
C ASP A 67 3.08 13.39 -10.14
N GLY A 68 1.77 13.31 -9.95
CA GLY A 68 1.10 13.63 -8.69
C GLY A 68 0.69 15.08 -8.51
N SER A 69 1.04 15.98 -9.43
CA SER A 69 0.74 17.41 -9.34
C SER A 69 -0.75 17.69 -9.16
N LYS A 70 -1.63 16.94 -9.83
CA LYS A 70 -3.09 17.05 -9.69
C LYS A 70 -3.62 16.70 -8.29
N TYR A 71 -2.83 16.01 -7.48
CA TYR A 71 -3.15 15.66 -6.09
C TYR A 71 -2.38 16.51 -5.07
N GLY A 72 -1.54 17.46 -5.54
CA GLY A 72 -0.71 18.32 -4.69
C GLY A 72 0.45 17.60 -3.99
N ILE A 73 0.94 16.49 -4.56
CA ILE A 73 2.03 15.65 -4.05
C ILE A 73 2.99 15.27 -5.17
N GLU A 74 4.16 14.75 -4.82
CA GLU A 74 5.09 14.10 -5.74
C GLU A 74 4.75 12.60 -5.86
N ILE A 75 4.62 12.08 -7.08
CA ILE A 75 4.50 10.65 -7.35
C ILE A 75 5.70 10.18 -8.16
N ILE A 76 6.38 9.14 -7.67
CA ILE A 76 7.45 8.42 -8.35
C ILE A 76 6.94 7.03 -8.70
N ILE A 77 7.08 6.63 -9.96
CA ILE A 77 6.73 5.29 -10.42
C ILE A 77 7.99 4.41 -10.45
N SER A 78 7.88 3.22 -9.86
CA SER A 78 8.87 2.15 -9.97
C SER A 78 8.27 0.98 -10.74
N ASP A 79 8.63 0.84 -12.00
CA ASP A 79 8.13 -0.25 -12.84
C ASP A 79 8.97 -1.51 -12.63
N GLU A 80 8.31 -2.60 -12.18
CA GLU A 80 8.92 -3.92 -11.96
C GLU A 80 8.77 -4.84 -13.19
N GLY A 81 8.14 -4.36 -14.27
CA GLY A 81 7.82 -5.15 -15.46
C GLY A 81 6.77 -6.24 -15.17
N ASP A 82 6.66 -7.19 -16.09
CA ASP A 82 5.59 -8.21 -16.05
C ASP A 82 5.74 -9.29 -14.97
N MET A 83 6.89 -9.38 -14.31
CA MET A 83 7.16 -10.38 -13.27
C MET A 83 7.50 -9.70 -11.94
N PRO A 84 6.49 -9.30 -11.17
CA PRO A 84 6.73 -8.68 -9.87
C PRO A 84 7.42 -9.65 -8.92
N ASN A 85 8.49 -9.19 -8.28
CA ASN A 85 9.34 -9.99 -7.40
C ASN A 85 8.80 -10.17 -5.98
N GLY A 86 7.51 -9.88 -5.76
CA GLY A 86 6.85 -9.91 -4.45
C GLY A 86 7.06 -8.64 -3.63
N THR A 87 6.24 -8.48 -2.59
CA THR A 87 6.15 -7.25 -1.78
C THR A 87 7.49 -6.80 -1.19
N ALA A 88 8.24 -7.73 -0.61
CA ALA A 88 9.52 -7.41 0.04
C ALA A 88 10.58 -6.91 -0.95
N ASN A 89 10.64 -7.51 -2.13
CA ASN A 89 11.56 -7.06 -3.18
C ASN A 89 11.11 -5.74 -3.80
N GLY A 90 9.81 -5.51 -3.97
CA GLY A 90 9.26 -4.23 -4.39
C GLY A 90 9.70 -3.10 -3.46
N ILE A 91 9.58 -3.30 -2.14
CA ILE A 91 10.05 -2.33 -1.14
C ILE A 91 11.58 -2.15 -1.23
N ARG A 92 12.35 -3.24 -1.31
CA ARG A 92 13.81 -3.20 -1.39
C ARG A 92 14.31 -2.40 -2.60
N ASN A 93 13.67 -2.56 -3.75
CA ASN A 93 14.08 -1.90 -4.98
C ASN A 93 13.96 -0.37 -4.91
N ILE A 94 13.05 0.14 -4.10
CA ILE A 94 12.73 1.56 -4.02
C ILE A 94 13.11 2.20 -2.67
N ILE A 95 13.75 1.45 -1.77
CA ILE A 95 14.11 1.98 -0.44
C ILE A 95 14.98 3.23 -0.53
N HIS A 96 15.77 3.36 -1.58
CA HIS A 96 16.62 4.52 -1.85
C HIS A 96 15.86 5.80 -2.21
N GLU A 97 14.58 5.66 -2.59
CA GLU A 97 13.70 6.80 -2.86
C GLU A 97 13.18 7.45 -1.58
N PHE A 98 13.27 6.75 -0.45
CA PHE A 98 12.84 7.25 0.84
C PHE A 98 14.01 7.84 1.63
N ASN A 99 13.71 8.87 2.45
CA ASN A 99 14.65 9.35 3.44
C ASN A 99 14.69 8.38 4.65
N GLU A 100 15.56 8.65 5.63
CA GLU A 100 15.74 7.82 6.83
C GLU A 100 14.52 7.78 7.79
N LYS A 101 13.46 8.55 7.50
CA LYS A 101 12.23 8.52 8.31
C LYS A 101 11.40 7.28 8.00
N PRO A 102 10.57 6.82 8.94
CA PRO A 102 9.58 5.80 8.64
C PRO A 102 8.68 6.21 7.47
N PHE A 103 8.13 5.25 6.73
CA PHE A 103 7.21 5.49 5.63
C PHE A 103 5.99 4.56 5.70
N ILE A 104 4.85 5.03 5.22
CA ILE A 104 3.64 4.22 5.14
C ILE A 104 3.76 3.28 3.93
N VAL A 105 3.38 2.01 4.09
CA VAL A 105 3.16 1.07 2.98
C VAL A 105 1.69 0.70 2.97
N VAL A 106 1.06 0.80 1.79
CA VAL A 106 -0.34 0.44 1.61
C VAL A 106 -0.54 -0.32 0.30
N ASN A 107 -1.37 -1.38 0.34
CA ASN A 107 -1.79 -2.09 -0.87
C ASN A 107 -2.76 -1.23 -1.69
N ALA A 108 -2.54 -1.14 -3.00
CA ALA A 108 -3.39 -0.37 -3.91
C ALA A 108 -4.81 -0.95 -4.07
N ASP A 109 -4.99 -2.24 -3.75
CA ASP A 109 -6.20 -3.01 -4.05
C ASP A 109 -7.15 -3.17 -2.85
N ILE A 110 -6.89 -2.49 -1.76
CA ILE A 110 -7.77 -2.45 -0.60
C ILE A 110 -8.71 -1.26 -0.67
N TRP A 111 -9.91 -1.42 -0.11
CA TRP A 111 -10.80 -0.32 0.20
C TRP A 111 -10.94 -0.19 1.71
N THR A 112 -10.75 1.01 2.27
CA THR A 112 -10.70 1.21 3.72
C THR A 112 -11.14 2.61 4.10
N ASN A 113 -11.71 2.73 5.29
CA ASN A 113 -11.96 4.00 5.96
C ASN A 113 -10.90 4.31 7.04
N TYR A 114 -9.81 3.56 7.09
CA TYR A 114 -8.73 3.77 8.04
C TYR A 114 -8.13 5.18 7.90
N LEU A 115 -7.91 5.84 9.02
CA LEU A 115 -7.36 7.19 9.07
C LEU A 115 -5.83 7.13 9.07
N PHE A 116 -5.18 7.39 7.92
CA PHE A 116 -3.73 7.35 7.81
C PHE A 116 -3.00 8.33 8.73
N ILE A 117 -3.67 9.40 9.19
CA ILE A 117 -3.12 10.33 10.16
C ILE A 117 -2.74 9.65 11.48
N ASP A 118 -3.40 8.57 11.85
CA ASP A 118 -3.08 7.81 13.06
C ASP A 118 -1.70 7.17 12.96
N LEU A 119 -1.33 6.63 11.79
CA LEU A 119 0.03 6.12 11.53
C LEU A 119 1.07 7.24 11.50
N LEU A 120 0.73 8.41 10.98
CA LEU A 120 1.66 9.54 10.91
C LEU A 120 2.01 10.07 12.30
N ASN A 121 1.06 10.00 13.23
CA ASN A 121 1.25 10.42 14.63
C ASN A 121 1.97 9.36 15.48
N MET A 122 2.12 8.15 14.97
CA MET A 122 2.72 7.04 15.70
C MET A 122 4.25 7.16 15.75
N LYS A 123 4.82 6.90 16.93
CA LYS A 123 6.27 6.83 17.12
C LYS A 123 6.71 5.37 17.24
N LEU A 124 7.44 4.87 16.27
CA LEU A 124 8.04 3.56 16.36
C LEU A 124 9.09 3.51 17.47
N LYS A 125 9.02 2.50 18.35
CA LYS A 125 10.08 2.23 19.34
C LYS A 125 11.39 1.95 18.60
N LYS A 126 12.55 2.22 19.25
CA LYS A 126 13.87 2.16 18.60
C LYS A 126 14.18 0.82 17.88
N LYS A 127 13.66 -0.29 18.39
CA LYS A 127 13.87 -1.65 17.82
C LYS A 127 12.73 -2.11 16.91
N THR A 128 11.65 -1.35 16.77
CA THR A 128 10.50 -1.72 15.96
C THR A 128 10.78 -1.41 14.50
N LEU A 129 10.75 -2.43 13.64
CA LEU A 129 10.97 -2.30 12.20
C LEU A 129 9.69 -1.93 11.45
N ALA A 130 8.54 -2.39 11.95
CA ALA A 130 7.24 -2.10 11.35
C ALA A 130 6.13 -2.09 12.41
N HIS A 131 5.13 -1.24 12.17
CA HIS A 131 3.84 -1.31 12.83
C HIS A 131 2.78 -1.67 11.79
N LEU A 132 2.08 -2.78 11.99
CA LEU A 132 1.09 -3.30 11.04
C LEU A 132 -0.32 -2.98 11.54
N VAL A 133 -1.20 -2.58 10.64
CA VAL A 133 -2.62 -2.46 10.92
C VAL A 133 -3.26 -3.83 10.69
N LEU A 134 -3.81 -4.40 11.74
CA LEU A 134 -4.47 -5.69 11.72
C LEU A 134 -5.98 -5.52 11.93
N THR A 135 -6.75 -6.47 11.45
CA THR A 135 -8.19 -6.59 11.77
C THR A 135 -8.49 -8.03 12.20
N THR A 136 -9.54 -8.20 12.99
CA THR A 136 -10.04 -9.54 13.32
C THR A 136 -10.41 -10.28 12.05
N LYS A 137 -10.05 -11.56 11.98
CA LYS A 137 -10.37 -12.36 10.79
C LYS A 137 -11.87 -12.67 10.74
N PRO A 138 -12.50 -12.63 9.56
CA PRO A 138 -13.79 -13.25 9.33
C PRO A 138 -13.70 -14.78 9.47
N GLU A 139 -14.79 -15.44 9.86
CA GLU A 139 -14.84 -16.90 10.06
C GLU A 139 -14.42 -17.73 8.83
N TYR A 140 -14.65 -17.20 7.62
CA TYR A 140 -14.36 -17.87 6.35
C TYR A 140 -12.93 -17.67 5.85
N LEU A 141 -12.05 -16.96 6.60
CA LEU A 141 -10.66 -16.74 6.24
C LEU A 141 -9.72 -17.35 7.28
N SER A 142 -8.53 -17.74 6.84
CA SER A 142 -7.40 -18.02 7.73
C SER A 142 -6.76 -16.71 8.17
N GLY A 143 -6.31 -16.65 9.43
CA GLY A 143 -5.56 -15.52 9.96
C GLY A 143 -4.07 -15.57 9.61
N ASP A 144 -3.41 -14.47 9.84
CA ASP A 144 -1.96 -14.32 9.65
C ASP A 144 -1.21 -14.27 10.98
N PHE A 145 -1.86 -13.71 12.03
CA PHE A 145 -1.20 -13.34 13.29
C PHE A 145 -2.10 -13.50 14.50
N ASN A 146 -1.47 -13.68 15.66
CA ASN A 146 -2.01 -13.32 16.98
C ASN A 146 -1.22 -12.13 17.54
N ILE A 147 -1.70 -11.54 18.62
CA ILE A 147 -1.06 -10.42 19.32
C ILE A 147 -0.74 -10.85 20.74
N GLU A 148 0.54 -10.74 21.13
CA GLU A 148 1.00 -10.90 22.51
C GLU A 148 1.91 -9.73 22.89
N ASN A 149 1.65 -9.08 24.04
CA ASN A 149 2.46 -7.96 24.53
C ASN A 149 2.72 -6.84 23.50
N ASP A 150 1.71 -6.49 22.71
CA ASP A 150 1.78 -5.53 21.59
C ASP A 150 2.69 -5.99 20.42
N GLU A 151 3.10 -7.25 20.38
CA GLU A 151 3.88 -7.82 19.30
C GLU A 151 3.08 -8.86 18.52
N LYS A 152 3.28 -8.89 17.19
CA LYS A 152 2.68 -9.92 16.36
C LYS A 152 3.43 -11.23 16.52
N ILE A 153 2.70 -12.30 16.71
CA ILE A 153 3.20 -13.67 16.65
C ILE A 153 2.46 -14.44 15.56
N LYS A 154 2.99 -15.60 15.16
CA LYS A 154 2.27 -16.49 14.24
C LYS A 154 0.97 -16.95 14.90
N GLY A 155 -0.14 -16.87 14.17
CA GLY A 155 -1.45 -17.23 14.70
C GLY A 155 -2.56 -17.11 13.68
N ASP A 156 -3.82 -17.17 14.16
CA ASP A 156 -5.01 -17.25 13.31
C ASP A 156 -6.14 -16.29 13.70
N ASP A 157 -5.90 -15.34 14.63
CA ASP A 157 -6.95 -14.43 15.12
C ASP A 157 -7.11 -13.16 14.29
N TYR A 158 -6.02 -12.71 13.65
CA TYR A 158 -5.97 -11.44 12.93
C TYR A 158 -5.42 -11.62 11.52
N ILE A 159 -5.89 -10.78 10.61
CA ILE A 159 -5.34 -10.65 9.24
C ILE A 159 -4.67 -9.28 9.06
N TYR A 160 -3.61 -9.26 8.25
CA TYR A 160 -2.96 -8.02 7.83
C TYR A 160 -3.81 -7.29 6.81
N THR A 161 -4.14 -6.04 7.10
CA THR A 161 -5.01 -5.21 6.25
C THR A 161 -4.33 -4.70 4.98
N GLY A 162 -3.04 -4.90 4.83
CA GLY A 162 -2.25 -4.28 3.76
C GLY A 162 -1.84 -2.84 4.06
N ILE A 163 -1.90 -2.42 5.34
CA ILE A 163 -1.50 -1.07 5.78
C ILE A 163 -0.47 -1.20 6.90
N GLY A 164 0.62 -0.46 6.81
CA GLY A 164 1.63 -0.42 7.88
C GLY A 164 2.58 0.76 7.78
N LEU A 165 3.29 1.02 8.88
CA LEU A 165 4.37 2.00 8.98
C LEU A 165 5.68 1.24 9.13
N TYR A 166 6.65 1.50 8.27
CA TYR A 166 7.92 0.78 8.18
C TYR A 166 9.11 1.72 8.38
N ARG A 167 10.25 1.12 8.81
CA ARG A 167 11.52 1.84 8.96
C ARG A 167 12.61 1.16 8.15
#